data_afa87b3e6250f59d429fa8d907745a4e
#
_entry.id   afa87b3e6250f59d429fa8d907745a4e
#
_cell.length_a   1.000
_cell.length_b   1.000
_cell.length_c   1.000
_cell.angle_alpha   90.00
_cell.angle_beta   90.00
_cell.angle_gamma   90.00
#
_symmetry.space_group_name_H-M   'P 1'
#
loop_
_entity.id
_entity.type
_entity.pdbx_description
1 polymer ?
#
loop_
_entity_poly.entity_id
_entity_poly.type
_entity_poly.pdbx_seq_one_letter_code
_entity_poly.pdbx_strand_id
1 'polypeptide(L)' 'MQKEFKISVVIPIYNVEEYIEEALDSVINQTLGFEENIQMVLVNDGSSDSSGEICERYEKKYPQNIKYFYKENGGVSSAR' A
#
# COMPACT_ATOMS: atom_id res chain seq x y z
N MET A 1 10.93 16.50 -12.02
CA MET A 1 11.29 16.65 -10.61
C MET A 1 10.56 15.66 -9.74
N GLN A 2 11.25 15.02 -8.87
CA GLN A 2 10.62 14.07 -7.97
C GLN A 2 10.02 14.80 -6.78
N LYS A 3 8.88 14.29 -6.35
CA LYS A 3 8.23 14.80 -5.17
C LYS A 3 8.87 14.18 -3.94
N GLU A 4 9.19 15.01 -2.97
CA GLU A 4 9.77 14.51 -1.73
C GLU A 4 8.68 14.39 -0.67
N PHE A 5 8.64 13.23 -0.04
CA PHE A 5 7.68 12.99 1.03
C PHE A 5 8.40 13.03 2.36
N LYS A 6 7.72 13.58 3.35
CA LYS A 6 8.30 13.68 4.69
C LYS A 6 8.23 12.35 5.41
N ILE A 7 7.24 11.54 5.11
CA ILE A 7 7.03 10.29 5.81
C ILE A 7 6.74 9.19 4.81
N SER A 8 7.44 8.09 4.94
CA SER A 8 7.19 6.89 4.15
C SER A 8 6.71 5.80 5.09
N VAL A 9 5.58 5.20 4.75
CA VAL A 9 4.97 4.15 5.56
C VAL A 9 4.93 2.87 4.76
N VAL A 10 5.48 1.80 5.30
CA VAL A 10 5.44 0.49 4.66
C VAL A 10 4.39 -0.35 5.36
N ILE A 11 3.42 -0.83 4.59
CA ILE A 11 2.31 -1.60 5.14
C ILE A 11 2.33 -2.99 4.54
N PRO A 12 2.53 -4.01 5.36
CA PRO A 12 2.44 -5.38 4.86
C PRO A 12 0.99 -5.77 4.65
N ILE A 13 0.74 -6.40 3.50
CA ILE A 13 -0.61 -6.80 3.12
C ILE A 13 -0.65 -8.33 3.02
N TYR A 14 -1.52 -8.95 3.81
CA TYR A 14 -1.71 -10.38 3.73
C TYR A 14 -3.11 -10.73 4.20
N ASN A 15 -3.99 -11.06 3.25
CA ASN A 15 -5.35 -11.51 3.53
C ASN A 15 -6.08 -10.56 4.47
N VAL A 16 -6.06 -9.27 4.14
CA VAL A 16 -6.69 -8.26 4.98
C VAL A 16 -7.79 -7.51 4.22
N GLU A 17 -8.43 -8.18 3.27
CA GLU A 17 -9.42 -7.48 2.44
C GLU A 17 -10.55 -6.89 3.27
N GLU A 18 -10.85 -7.47 4.43
CA GLU A 18 -11.91 -6.95 5.27
C GLU A 18 -11.53 -5.65 5.95
N TYR A 19 -10.24 -5.39 6.07
CA TYR A 19 -9.78 -4.22 6.82
C TYR A 19 -9.04 -3.21 5.98
N ILE A 20 -8.58 -3.61 4.79
CA ILE A 20 -7.62 -2.79 4.07
C ILE A 20 -8.22 -1.46 3.61
N GLU A 21 -9.46 -1.48 3.16
CA GLU A 21 -10.09 -0.23 2.72
C GLU A 21 -10.22 0.74 3.87
N GLU A 22 -10.68 0.24 5.00
CA GLU A 22 -10.84 1.10 6.16
C GLU A 22 -9.50 1.63 6.63
N ALA A 23 -8.49 0.76 6.63
CA ALA A 23 -7.17 1.17 7.08
C ALA A 23 -6.58 2.24 6.16
N LEU A 24 -6.67 2.04 4.86
CA LEU A 24 -6.13 3.01 3.92
C LEU A 24 -6.89 4.32 3.97
N ASP A 25 -8.21 4.25 4.03
CA ASP A 25 -9.01 5.47 4.14
C ASP A 25 -8.68 6.22 5.41
N SER A 26 -8.43 5.50 6.47
CA SER A 26 -8.11 6.12 7.75
C SER A 26 -6.84 6.95 7.64
N VAL A 27 -5.81 6.37 7.05
CA VAL A 27 -4.55 7.09 6.88
C VAL A 27 -4.74 8.31 5.99
N ILE A 28 -5.44 8.14 4.89
CA ILE A 28 -5.64 9.23 3.94
C ILE A 28 -6.44 10.36 4.56
N ASN A 29 -7.49 10.02 5.28
CA ASN A 29 -8.40 11.04 5.80
C ASN A 29 -7.90 11.70 7.08
N GLN A 30 -7.12 10.98 7.87
CA GLN A 30 -6.66 11.51 9.14
C GLN A 30 -5.34 12.22 9.07
N THR A 31 -4.64 12.08 7.95
CA THR A 31 -3.33 12.70 7.81
C THR A 31 -3.46 14.01 7.06
N LEU A 32 -3.19 15.09 7.73
CA LEU A 32 -3.24 16.40 7.11
C LEU A 32 -2.13 16.52 6.09
N GLY A 33 -2.51 16.88 4.86
CA GLY A 33 -1.53 16.99 3.80
C GLY A 33 -1.04 15.66 3.29
N PHE A 34 -1.92 14.66 3.27
CA PHE A 34 -1.52 13.32 2.86
C PHE A 34 -0.82 13.33 1.49
N GLU A 35 -1.43 14.02 0.52
CA GLU A 35 -0.89 13.97 -0.84
C GLU A 35 0.46 14.65 -0.95
N GLU A 36 0.77 15.53 -0.04
CA GLU A 36 2.02 16.27 -0.10
C GLU A 36 3.11 15.67 0.76
N ASN A 37 2.74 14.93 1.80
CA ASN A 37 3.71 14.54 2.81
C ASN A 37 3.89 13.04 2.98
N ILE A 38 2.93 12.24 2.55
CA ILE A 38 2.93 10.82 2.89
C ILE A 38 3.11 9.97 1.65
N GLN A 39 4.00 9.01 1.74
CA GLN A 39 4.15 7.96 0.74
C GLN A 39 3.86 6.63 1.41
N MET A 40 2.92 5.88 0.86
CA MET A 40 2.59 4.56 1.38
C MET A 40 3.11 3.50 0.42
N VAL A 41 3.81 2.52 0.97
CA VAL A 41 4.30 1.38 0.22
C VAL A 41 3.54 0.16 0.70
N LEU A 42 2.72 -0.39 -0.17
CA LEU A 42 1.89 -1.55 0.15
C LEU A 42 2.56 -2.79 -0.41
N VAL A 43 2.99 -3.68 0.46
CA VAL A 43 3.68 -4.89 0.05
C VAL A 43 2.74 -6.07 0.28
N ASN A 44 2.24 -6.64 -0.80
CA ASN A 44 1.33 -7.78 -0.71
C ASN A 44 2.15 -9.06 -0.71
N ASP A 45 2.08 -9.78 0.39
CA ASP A 45 2.88 -10.98 0.58
C ASP A 45 2.05 -12.22 0.24
N GLY A 46 1.60 -12.29 -1.01
CA GLY A 46 0.91 -13.47 -1.49
C GLY A 46 -0.50 -13.64 -0.96
N SER A 47 -1.23 -12.55 -0.82
CA SER A 47 -2.62 -12.65 -0.38
C SER A 47 -3.44 -13.46 -1.36
N SER A 48 -4.30 -14.31 -0.82
CA SER A 48 -5.20 -15.11 -1.64
C SER A 48 -6.58 -14.48 -1.76
N ASP A 49 -6.82 -13.38 -1.09
CA ASP A 49 -8.09 -12.68 -1.17
C ASP A 49 -7.98 -11.46 -2.08
N SER A 50 -8.92 -10.54 -1.96
CA SER A 50 -8.97 -9.37 -2.84
C SER A 50 -8.12 -8.20 -2.36
N SER A 51 -7.25 -8.43 -1.38
CA SER A 51 -6.42 -7.35 -0.86
C SER A 51 -5.62 -6.68 -1.97
N GLY A 52 -5.07 -7.47 -2.88
CA GLY A 52 -4.26 -6.91 -3.97
C GLY A 52 -5.05 -6.00 -4.88
N GLU A 53 -6.26 -6.42 -5.22
CA GLU A 53 -7.10 -5.59 -6.09
C GLU A 53 -7.45 -4.26 -5.44
N ILE A 54 -7.72 -4.31 -4.14
CA ILE A 54 -8.05 -3.10 -3.41
C ILE A 54 -6.85 -2.17 -3.39
N CYS A 55 -5.66 -2.71 -3.15
CA CYS A 55 -4.45 -1.91 -3.14
C CYS A 55 -4.20 -1.27 -4.49
N GLU A 56 -4.44 -2.01 -5.57
CA GLU A 56 -4.23 -1.47 -6.91
C GLU A 56 -5.18 -0.31 -7.19
N ARG A 57 -6.41 -0.41 -6.70
CA ARG A 57 -7.35 0.69 -6.89
C ARG A 57 -6.87 1.95 -6.19
N TYR A 58 -6.32 1.79 -5.00
CA TYR A 58 -5.83 2.95 -4.27
C TYR A 58 -4.57 3.52 -4.93
N GLU A 59 -3.73 2.66 -5.48
CA GLU A 59 -2.56 3.14 -6.19
C GLU A 59 -2.94 3.98 -7.39
N LYS A 60 -3.96 3.55 -8.12
CA LYS A 60 -4.42 4.32 -9.26
C LYS A 60 -5.02 5.66 -8.84
N LYS A 61 -5.62 5.69 -7.67
CA LYS A 61 -6.23 6.92 -7.18
C LYS A 61 -5.18 7.91 -6.70
N TYR A 62 -4.10 7.40 -6.12
CA TYR A 62 -3.02 8.24 -5.61
C TYR A 62 -1.69 7.72 -6.16
N PRO A 63 -1.45 7.86 -7.46
CA PRO A 63 -0.29 7.21 -8.07
C PRO A 63 1.06 7.71 -7.56
N GLN A 64 1.11 8.92 -7.06
CA GLN A 64 2.37 9.45 -6.53
C GLN A 64 2.59 9.10 -5.07
N ASN A 65 1.51 8.83 -4.36
CA ASN A 65 1.59 8.61 -2.92
C ASN A 65 1.59 7.14 -2.56
N ILE A 66 0.91 6.32 -3.33
CA ILE A 66 0.73 4.93 -2.99
C ILE A 66 1.44 4.06 -4.02
N LYS A 67 2.35 3.24 -3.53
CA LYS A 67 3.06 2.28 -4.37
C LYS A 67 2.70 0.89 -3.90
N TYR A 68 2.32 0.04 -4.84
CA TYR A 68 1.88 -1.31 -4.53
C TYR A 68 2.84 -2.31 -5.14
N PHE A 69 3.29 -3.25 -4.32
CA PHE A 69 4.17 -4.31 -4.75
C PHE A 69 3.58 -5.65 -4.35
N TYR A 70 3.68 -6.61 -5.24
CA TYR A 70 3.24 -7.96 -4.97
C TYR A 70 4.42 -8.90 -5.00
N LYS A 71 4.50 -9.77 -4.01
CA LYS A 71 5.48 -10.84 -4.04
C LYS A 71 4.79 -12.13 -3.66
N GLU A 72 5.29 -13.22 -4.21
CA GLU A 72 4.70 -14.51 -3.93
C GLU A 72 4.96 -14.95 -2.51
N ASN A 73 3.94 -15.57 -1.91
CA ASN A 73 4.09 -16.13 -0.58
C ASN A 73 4.78 -17.49 -0.74
N GLY A 74 6.04 -17.45 -1.00
CA GLY A 74 6.80 -18.65 -1.24
C GLY A 74 8.05 -18.71 -0.41
N GLY A 75 8.18 -17.77 0.45
CA GLY A 75 9.31 -17.78 1.35
C GLY A 75 10.63 -17.64 0.65
N VAL A 76 11.42 -18.67 0.77
CA VAL A 76 12.82 -18.59 0.38
C VAL A 76 13.01 -18.21 -1.07
N SER A 77 12.23 -18.80 -1.95
CA SER A 77 12.44 -18.58 -3.37
C SER A 77 12.19 -17.14 -3.75
N SER A 78 11.25 -16.49 -3.09
CA SER A 78 10.96 -15.12 -3.43
C SER A 78 11.95 -14.14 -2.82
N ALA A 79 12.76 -14.58 -1.92
CA ALA A 79 13.73 -13.71 -1.28
C ALA A 79 14.97 -13.48 -2.15
N ARG A 80 15.08 -14.18 -3.23
CA ARG A 80 16.26 -14.03 -4.08
C ARG A 80 16.06 -13.10 -5.25
#